data_b4ea7c466b8c0c936e214675b8989318
#
_entry.id   b4ea7c466b8c0c936e214675b8989318
#
_cell.length_a   1.000
_cell.length_b   1.000
_cell.length_c   1.000
_cell.angle_alpha   90.00
_cell.angle_beta   90.00
_cell.angle_gamma   90.00
#
_symmetry.space_group_name_H-M   'P 1'
#
loop_
_entity.id
_entity.type
_entity.pdbx_description
1 polymer ?
#
loop_
_entity_poly.entity_id
_entity_poly.type
_entity_poly.pdbx_seq_one_letter_code
_entity_poly.pdbx_strand_id
1 'polypeptide(L)'
;VERGDIQMLPFATLPTDLKRFANDPRVSLTPKGYDGIGPLNWLAFNTAKKPLSDLQVRKAIAHSIDKNFITKALMGGFATVSDGPLVASSPFAVNDLVRYPLDLKKAGEMLDAAGYKAGANGERFKLTIDYLPGGDDQQKNVAEYVRGQLKKVGITVEVRASADFPAWAKRLATHDFDMSMDAVFNWGDPIIGVHRTYLSTNIKPIVWTNTQSYANPKVDELLNTAGGLTDPTQRKAYYA
;
A
#
# COMPACT_ATOMS: atom_id res chain seq x y z
N VAL A 1 -7.59 -9.88 27.33
CA VAL A 1 -7.86 -11.29 27.00
C VAL A 1 -7.20 -12.19 28.03
N GLU A 2 -5.87 -12.16 28.20
CA GLU A 2 -5.14 -13.08 29.11
C GLU A 2 -5.63 -13.06 30.57
N ARG A 3 -6.02 -11.90 31.07
CA ARG A 3 -6.57 -11.75 32.44
C ARG A 3 -8.04 -12.08 32.55
N GLY A 4 -8.72 -12.35 31.43
CA GLY A 4 -10.15 -12.60 31.40
C GLY A 4 -11.05 -11.35 31.46
N ASP A 5 -10.45 -10.13 31.51
CA ASP A 5 -11.21 -8.88 31.60
C ASP A 5 -12.03 -8.60 30.31
N ILE A 6 -11.57 -9.11 29.18
CA ILE A 6 -12.26 -9.07 27.88
C ILE A 6 -12.26 -10.45 27.24
N GLN A 7 -13.36 -10.81 26.61
CA GLN A 7 -13.61 -12.13 26.02
C GLN A 7 -13.34 -12.14 24.51
N MET A 8 -13.30 -10.99 23.86
CA MET A 8 -13.06 -10.87 22.42
C MET A 8 -12.25 -9.61 22.11
N LEU A 9 -11.25 -9.73 21.23
CA LEU A 9 -10.48 -8.63 20.70
C LEU A 9 -10.53 -8.69 19.17
N PRO A 10 -11.34 -7.86 18.50
CA PRO A 10 -11.31 -7.73 17.04
C PRO A 10 -10.07 -6.97 16.60
N PHE A 11 -9.60 -7.24 15.39
CA PHE A 11 -8.47 -6.53 14.77
C PHE A 11 -7.15 -6.57 15.57
N ALA A 12 -6.84 -7.71 16.19
CA ALA A 12 -5.51 -7.93 16.74
C ALA A 12 -4.49 -8.01 15.60
N THR A 13 -3.55 -7.08 15.52
CA THR A 13 -2.63 -6.95 14.38
C THR A 13 -1.16 -7.09 14.75
N LEU A 14 -0.80 -7.05 16.03
CA LEU A 14 0.58 -7.22 16.50
C LEU A 14 1.08 -8.66 16.26
N PRO A 15 2.05 -8.90 15.37
CA PRO A 15 2.55 -10.23 15.07
C PRO A 15 3.10 -10.96 16.30
N THR A 16 3.69 -10.24 17.24
CA THR A 16 4.20 -10.80 18.52
C THR A 16 3.08 -11.31 19.40
N ASP A 17 1.99 -10.57 19.52
CA ASP A 17 0.83 -10.96 20.30
C ASP A 17 0.09 -12.13 19.64
N LEU A 18 -0.08 -12.08 18.31
CA LEU A 18 -0.71 -13.20 17.58
C LEU A 18 0.06 -14.50 17.76
N LYS A 19 1.41 -14.46 17.67
CA LYS A 19 2.26 -15.64 17.93
C LYS A 19 2.12 -16.15 19.38
N ARG A 20 2.06 -15.25 20.34
CA ARG A 20 1.89 -15.59 21.76
C ARG A 20 0.53 -16.25 21.99
N PHE A 21 -0.54 -15.64 21.48
CA PHE A 21 -1.91 -16.19 21.63
C PHE A 21 -2.13 -17.49 20.87
N ALA A 22 -1.46 -17.68 19.72
CA ALA A 22 -1.54 -18.95 18.99
C ALA A 22 -1.07 -20.17 19.81
N ASN A 23 -0.21 -19.92 20.81
CA ASN A 23 0.31 -20.95 21.71
C ASN A 23 -0.43 -21.01 23.07
N ASP A 24 -1.43 -20.17 23.32
CA ASP A 24 -2.21 -20.17 24.54
C ASP A 24 -3.51 -21.01 24.35
N PRO A 25 -3.66 -22.15 25.02
CA PRO A 25 -4.83 -23.02 24.84
C PRO A 25 -6.16 -22.40 25.30
N ARG A 26 -6.11 -21.27 26.03
CA ARG A 26 -7.30 -20.53 26.47
C ARG A 26 -7.80 -19.56 25.43
N VAL A 27 -7.02 -19.30 24.36
CA VAL A 27 -7.32 -18.29 23.34
C VAL A 27 -7.53 -18.97 21.99
N SER A 28 -8.63 -18.62 21.33
CA SER A 28 -8.88 -19.04 19.95
C SER A 28 -8.60 -17.86 19.01
N LEU A 29 -7.66 -18.04 18.09
CA LEU A 29 -7.41 -17.09 17.01
C LEU A 29 -8.17 -17.52 15.76
N THR A 30 -8.82 -16.57 15.10
CA THR A 30 -9.46 -16.81 13.82
C THR A 30 -9.12 -15.72 12.81
N PRO A 31 -8.63 -16.07 11.62
CA PRO A 31 -8.47 -15.14 10.50
C PRO A 31 -9.77 -14.99 9.67
N LYS A 32 -10.83 -15.73 10.02
CA LYS A 32 -12.08 -15.73 9.26
C LYS A 32 -12.89 -14.47 9.51
N GLY A 33 -13.62 -14.04 8.49
CA GLY A 33 -14.53 -12.89 8.57
C GLY A 33 -13.95 -11.56 8.12
N TYR A 34 -12.63 -11.48 7.86
CA TYR A 34 -11.97 -10.25 7.41
C TYR A 34 -12.00 -10.06 5.88
N ASP A 35 -12.36 -11.10 5.12
CA ASP A 35 -12.45 -11.04 3.66
C ASP A 35 -13.47 -10.01 3.17
N GLY A 36 -14.56 -9.83 3.90
CA GLY A 36 -15.57 -8.83 3.60
C GLY A 36 -15.08 -7.37 3.76
N ILE A 37 -14.04 -7.15 4.57
CA ILE A 37 -13.42 -5.84 4.75
C ILE A 37 -12.32 -5.64 3.70
N GLY A 38 -11.55 -6.68 3.40
CA GLY A 38 -10.47 -6.69 2.42
C GLY A 38 -9.40 -5.62 2.69
N PRO A 39 -8.70 -5.66 3.85
CA PRO A 39 -7.68 -4.68 4.17
C PRO A 39 -6.46 -4.85 3.26
N LEU A 40 -6.01 -3.75 2.67
CA LEU A 40 -4.83 -3.68 1.81
C LEU A 40 -3.90 -2.58 2.33
N ASN A 41 -2.74 -2.96 2.86
CA ASN A 41 -1.68 -2.02 3.20
C ASN A 41 -0.86 -1.70 1.95
N TRP A 42 -0.58 -0.44 1.71
CA TRP A 42 0.12 0.03 0.53
C TRP A 42 1.06 1.20 0.82
N LEU A 43 2.02 1.40 -0.08
CA LEU A 43 2.81 2.61 -0.16
C LEU A 43 2.23 3.48 -1.28
N ALA A 44 1.50 4.52 -0.90
CA ALA A 44 0.91 5.47 -1.83
C ALA A 44 1.98 6.42 -2.38
N PHE A 45 1.95 6.71 -3.68
CA PHE A 45 2.80 7.68 -4.34
C PHE A 45 2.00 8.91 -4.74
N ASN A 46 2.46 10.11 -4.45
CA ASN A 46 1.87 11.31 -5.00
C ASN A 46 2.29 11.47 -6.48
N THR A 47 1.42 11.03 -7.38
CA THR A 47 1.73 10.99 -8.82
C THR A 47 1.68 12.36 -9.49
N ALA A 48 1.23 13.41 -8.81
CA ALA A 48 1.28 14.79 -9.30
C ALA A 48 2.66 15.43 -9.12
N LYS A 49 3.52 14.89 -8.25
CA LYS A 49 4.84 15.45 -7.94
C LYS A 49 5.97 14.72 -8.68
N LYS A 50 6.95 15.49 -9.21
CA LYS A 50 8.23 14.91 -9.63
C LYS A 50 9.04 14.47 -8.41
N PRO A 51 9.81 13.37 -8.50
CA PRO A 51 9.96 12.49 -9.67
C PRO A 51 8.86 11.44 -9.80
N LEU A 52 7.92 11.32 -8.85
CA LEU A 52 6.90 10.26 -8.77
C LEU A 52 5.82 10.36 -9.87
N SER A 53 5.71 11.49 -10.56
CA SER A 53 4.88 11.60 -11.77
C SER A 53 5.41 10.74 -12.93
N ASP A 54 6.71 10.40 -12.92
CA ASP A 54 7.30 9.48 -13.90
C ASP A 54 6.99 8.02 -13.57
N LEU A 55 6.36 7.32 -14.52
CA LEU A 55 6.01 5.91 -14.37
C LEU A 55 7.26 5.02 -14.19
N GLN A 56 8.38 5.35 -14.85
CA GLN A 56 9.60 4.55 -14.75
C GLN A 56 10.20 4.64 -13.35
N VAL A 57 10.14 5.81 -12.71
CA VAL A 57 10.54 5.98 -11.31
C VAL A 57 9.69 5.14 -10.38
N ARG A 58 8.35 5.16 -10.54
CA ARG A 58 7.46 4.33 -9.71
C ARG A 58 7.72 2.83 -9.87
N LYS A 59 7.96 2.38 -11.11
CA LYS A 59 8.35 0.98 -11.38
C LYS A 59 9.71 0.62 -10.78
N ALA A 60 10.69 1.51 -10.86
CA ALA A 60 12.01 1.31 -10.25
C ALA A 60 11.90 1.19 -8.71
N ILE A 61 11.09 2.03 -8.07
CA ILE A 61 10.81 1.92 -6.64
C ILE A 61 10.15 0.57 -6.32
N ALA A 62 9.18 0.12 -7.13
CA ALA A 62 8.54 -1.18 -6.93
C ALA A 62 9.53 -2.35 -7.03
N HIS A 63 10.48 -2.31 -7.99
CA HIS A 63 11.57 -3.29 -8.09
C HIS A 63 12.61 -3.21 -6.97
N SER A 64 12.60 -2.13 -6.18
CA SER A 64 13.53 -1.98 -5.05
C SER A 64 13.01 -2.58 -3.75
N ILE A 65 11.75 -3.02 -3.69
CA ILE A 65 11.08 -3.46 -2.47
C ILE A 65 10.81 -4.97 -2.52
N ASP A 66 11.31 -5.71 -1.52
CA ASP A 66 10.95 -7.12 -1.34
C ASP A 66 9.66 -7.24 -0.53
N LYS A 67 8.54 -7.42 -1.23
CA LYS A 67 7.24 -7.61 -0.61
C LYS A 67 7.15 -8.89 0.23
N ASN A 68 7.89 -9.94 -0.15
CA ASN A 68 7.93 -11.18 0.63
C ASN A 68 8.65 -10.99 1.97
N PHE A 69 9.73 -10.20 2.01
CA PHE A 69 10.37 -9.84 3.27
C PHE A 69 9.40 -9.09 4.19
N ILE A 70 8.65 -8.13 3.65
CA ILE A 70 7.64 -7.39 4.42
C ILE A 70 6.62 -8.35 5.03
N THR A 71 5.99 -9.19 4.22
CA THR A 71 4.91 -10.08 4.70
C THR A 71 5.41 -11.16 5.65
N LYS A 72 6.57 -11.77 5.39
CA LYS A 72 7.09 -12.88 6.19
C LYS A 72 7.83 -12.41 7.45
N ALA A 73 8.69 -11.39 7.32
CA ALA A 73 9.53 -10.94 8.43
C ALA A 73 8.86 -9.84 9.24
N LEU A 74 8.47 -8.72 8.62
CA LEU A 74 7.93 -7.57 9.34
C LEU A 74 6.50 -7.81 9.82
N MET A 75 5.69 -8.50 9.02
CA MET A 75 4.31 -8.87 9.35
C MET A 75 4.19 -10.26 10.00
N GLY A 76 5.29 -10.90 10.31
CA GLY A 76 5.32 -12.19 11.02
C GLY A 76 4.65 -13.37 10.30
N GLY A 77 4.39 -13.27 8.99
CA GLY A 77 3.67 -14.27 8.21
C GLY A 77 2.14 -14.13 8.24
N PHE A 78 1.61 -13.12 8.90
CA PHE A 78 0.16 -12.86 9.00
C PHE A 78 -0.39 -12.02 7.84
N ALA A 79 0.43 -11.70 6.84
CA ALA A 79 0.02 -10.98 5.64
C ALA A 79 0.41 -11.74 4.38
N THR A 80 -0.30 -11.49 3.30
CA THR A 80 0.01 -12.00 1.95
C THR A 80 0.37 -10.87 1.01
N VAL A 81 1.21 -11.16 0.01
CA VAL A 81 1.53 -10.17 -1.02
C VAL A 81 0.32 -9.94 -1.90
N SER A 82 -0.03 -8.67 -2.15
CA SER A 82 -0.96 -8.28 -3.20
C SER A 82 -0.18 -7.67 -4.38
N ASP A 83 -0.54 -8.07 -5.59
CA ASP A 83 0.05 -7.54 -6.83
C ASP A 83 -0.88 -6.56 -7.56
N GLY A 84 -2.07 -6.33 -7.03
CA GLY A 84 -3.08 -5.44 -7.60
C GLY A 84 -3.89 -4.66 -6.57
N PRO A 85 -4.89 -3.90 -7.03
CA PRO A 85 -5.71 -3.05 -6.18
C PRO A 85 -6.79 -3.82 -5.40
N LEU A 86 -6.93 -5.12 -5.65
CA LEU A 86 -7.88 -6.01 -5.00
C LEU A 86 -7.15 -7.04 -4.14
N VAL A 87 -7.71 -7.34 -2.97
CA VAL A 87 -7.24 -8.45 -2.15
C VAL A 87 -7.53 -9.79 -2.85
N ALA A 88 -6.67 -10.79 -2.64
CA ALA A 88 -6.78 -12.08 -3.33
C ALA A 88 -8.10 -12.82 -3.06
N SER A 89 -8.74 -12.58 -1.92
CA SER A 89 -10.06 -13.15 -1.57
C SER A 89 -11.23 -12.50 -2.29
N SER A 90 -11.03 -11.36 -2.97
CA SER A 90 -12.09 -10.73 -3.74
C SER A 90 -12.53 -11.61 -4.92
N PRO A 91 -13.85 -11.78 -5.16
CA PRO A 91 -14.34 -12.50 -6.34
C PRO A 91 -13.96 -11.83 -7.66
N PHE A 92 -13.59 -10.55 -7.60
CA PHE A 92 -13.14 -9.76 -8.75
C PHE A 92 -11.62 -9.77 -8.94
N ALA A 93 -10.86 -10.38 -8.02
CA ALA A 93 -9.41 -10.47 -8.16
C ALA A 93 -9.01 -11.33 -9.38
N VAL A 94 -7.93 -10.91 -10.05
CA VAL A 94 -7.30 -11.63 -11.14
C VAL A 94 -5.87 -12.01 -10.74
N ASN A 95 -5.37 -13.12 -11.28
CA ASN A 95 -4.06 -13.66 -10.88
C ASN A 95 -2.95 -13.34 -11.89
N ASP A 96 -3.30 -12.94 -13.11
CA ASP A 96 -2.35 -12.61 -14.17
C ASP A 96 -2.08 -11.11 -14.18
N LEU A 97 -1.34 -10.66 -13.17
CA LEU A 97 -0.95 -9.28 -12.98
C LEU A 97 0.54 -9.08 -13.22
N VAL A 98 0.89 -7.89 -13.69
CA VAL A 98 2.31 -7.49 -13.82
C VAL A 98 2.95 -7.44 -12.45
N ARG A 99 4.04 -8.18 -12.26
CA ARG A 99 4.79 -8.26 -11.00
C ARG A 99 6.09 -7.48 -11.10
N TYR A 100 6.46 -6.91 -9.97
CA TYR A 100 7.72 -6.18 -9.79
C TYR A 100 8.58 -6.88 -8.72
N PRO A 101 9.28 -8.00 -9.09
CA PRO A 101 10.16 -8.69 -8.16
C PRO A 101 11.33 -7.79 -7.77
N LEU A 102 11.92 -8.03 -6.59
CA LEU A 102 13.13 -7.33 -6.15
C LEU A 102 14.25 -7.50 -7.17
N ASP A 103 14.69 -6.39 -7.74
CA ASP A 103 15.82 -6.31 -8.67
C ASP A 103 16.43 -4.91 -8.60
N LEU A 104 17.39 -4.75 -7.71
CA LEU A 104 18.06 -3.46 -7.48
C LEU A 104 18.86 -2.98 -8.70
N LYS A 105 19.42 -3.91 -9.48
CA LYS A 105 20.17 -3.57 -10.70
C LYS A 105 19.23 -2.97 -11.73
N LYS A 106 18.14 -3.68 -12.04
CA LYS A 106 17.09 -3.20 -12.95
C LYS A 106 16.51 -1.86 -12.49
N ALA A 107 16.24 -1.70 -11.18
CA ALA A 107 15.76 -0.44 -10.63
C ALA A 107 16.73 0.71 -10.90
N GLY A 108 18.03 0.51 -10.70
CA GLY A 108 19.06 1.50 -11.02
C GLY A 108 19.11 1.86 -12.50
N GLU A 109 19.08 0.87 -13.38
CA GLU A 109 19.06 1.05 -14.84
C GLU A 109 17.81 1.83 -15.31
N MET A 110 16.65 1.54 -14.73
CA MET A 110 15.40 2.27 -15.01
C MET A 110 15.48 3.74 -14.58
N LEU A 111 16.08 4.02 -13.41
CA LEU A 111 16.28 5.40 -12.94
C LEU A 111 17.26 6.17 -13.86
N ASP A 112 18.34 5.51 -14.30
CA ASP A 112 19.30 6.11 -15.26
C ASP A 112 18.64 6.43 -16.60
N ALA A 113 17.83 5.49 -17.12
CA ALA A 113 17.10 5.66 -18.38
C ALA A 113 16.03 6.77 -18.29
N ALA A 114 15.43 6.96 -17.11
CA ALA A 114 14.49 8.05 -16.84
C ALA A 114 15.19 9.42 -16.61
N GLY A 115 16.51 9.48 -16.68
CA GLY A 115 17.28 10.71 -16.52
C GLY A 115 17.69 11.05 -15.09
N TYR A 116 17.35 10.20 -14.13
CA TYR A 116 17.71 10.38 -12.70
C TYR A 116 19.04 9.68 -12.38
N LYS A 117 20.12 10.15 -12.99
CA LYS A 117 21.47 9.60 -12.78
C LYS A 117 21.99 9.89 -11.38
N ALA A 118 22.77 8.96 -10.81
CA ALA A 118 23.43 9.18 -9.54
C ALA A 118 24.50 10.27 -9.65
N GLY A 119 24.51 11.18 -8.68
CA GLY A 119 25.56 12.19 -8.54
C GLY A 119 26.86 11.58 -7.99
N ALA A 120 27.89 12.43 -7.80
CA ALA A 120 29.20 11.99 -7.30
C ALA A 120 29.16 11.30 -5.91
N ASN A 121 28.16 11.65 -5.09
CA ASN A 121 27.91 11.04 -3.78
C ASN A 121 27.00 9.80 -3.84
N GLY A 122 26.62 9.36 -5.04
CA GLY A 122 25.70 8.23 -5.24
C GLY A 122 24.21 8.59 -5.07
N GLU A 123 23.88 9.82 -4.71
CA GLU A 123 22.48 10.27 -4.56
C GLU A 123 21.88 10.69 -5.90
N ARG A 124 20.63 10.28 -6.16
CA ARG A 124 19.85 10.67 -7.35
C ARG A 124 18.85 11.79 -7.01
N PHE A 125 18.07 11.59 -5.97
CA PHE A 125 17.09 12.54 -5.45
C PHE A 125 16.63 12.15 -4.05
N LYS A 126 15.81 13.02 -3.44
CA LYS A 126 15.25 12.86 -2.12
C LYS A 126 13.73 12.74 -2.17
N LEU A 127 13.17 11.89 -1.30
CA LEU A 127 11.74 11.71 -1.09
C LEU A 127 11.42 11.64 0.39
N THR A 128 10.16 11.80 0.73
CA THR A 128 9.65 11.56 2.09
C THR A 128 8.72 10.35 2.09
N ILE A 129 8.68 9.62 3.21
CA ILE A 129 7.62 8.65 3.52
C ILE A 129 6.91 9.12 4.78
N ASP A 130 5.64 9.45 4.64
CA ASP A 130 4.77 9.79 5.76
C ASP A 130 4.09 8.53 6.30
N TYR A 131 3.94 8.45 7.61
CA TYR A 131 3.18 7.38 8.25
C TYR A 131 2.39 7.90 9.45
N LEU A 132 1.30 7.19 9.77
CA LEU A 132 0.54 7.41 10.98
C LEU A 132 1.13 6.52 12.08
N PRO A 133 1.64 7.09 13.19
CA PRO A 133 2.08 6.32 14.33
C PRO A 133 0.93 5.48 14.90
N GLY A 134 1.21 4.22 15.16
CA GLY A 134 0.27 3.27 15.75
C GLY A 134 0.93 2.44 16.84
N GLY A 135 0.12 1.76 17.65
CA GLY A 135 0.60 0.99 18.79
C GLY A 135 1.53 -0.17 18.46
N ASP A 136 1.59 -0.59 17.20
CA ASP A 136 2.38 -1.72 16.73
C ASP A 136 3.60 -1.31 15.89
N ASP A 137 3.85 -0.03 15.68
CA ASP A 137 4.94 0.50 14.85
C ASP A 137 5.03 -0.13 13.43
N GLN A 138 3.99 -0.82 12.98
CA GLN A 138 4.04 -1.62 11.75
C GLN A 138 4.34 -0.75 10.53
N GLN A 139 3.62 0.37 10.38
CA GLN A 139 3.84 1.28 9.26
C GLN A 139 5.25 1.89 9.31
N LYS A 140 5.73 2.25 10.51
CA LYS A 140 7.08 2.75 10.73
C LYS A 140 8.13 1.74 10.30
N ASN A 141 8.00 0.49 10.75
CA ASN A 141 8.96 -0.56 10.43
C ASN A 141 9.04 -0.82 8.91
N VAL A 142 7.91 -0.82 8.22
CA VAL A 142 7.87 -0.93 6.75
C VAL A 142 8.49 0.30 6.09
N ALA A 143 8.18 1.52 6.54
CA ALA A 143 8.75 2.75 6.00
C ALA A 143 10.28 2.79 6.16
N GLU A 144 10.81 2.38 7.31
CA GLU A 144 12.25 2.27 7.57
C GLU A 144 12.93 1.21 6.68
N TYR A 145 12.28 0.08 6.47
CA TYR A 145 12.75 -0.93 5.54
C TYR A 145 12.81 -0.37 4.11
N VAL A 146 11.75 0.29 3.65
CA VAL A 146 11.71 0.93 2.32
C VAL A 146 12.80 1.96 2.18
N ARG A 147 13.03 2.82 3.19
CA ARG A 147 14.14 3.77 3.23
C ARG A 147 15.48 3.08 2.98
N GLY A 148 15.72 1.97 3.69
CA GLY A 148 16.96 1.19 3.54
C GLY A 148 17.13 0.59 2.14
N GLN A 149 16.06 0.13 1.54
CA GLN A 149 16.11 -0.43 0.19
C GLN A 149 16.32 0.66 -0.88
N LEU A 150 15.61 1.77 -0.78
CA LEU A 150 15.71 2.87 -1.74
C LEU A 150 17.09 3.55 -1.70
N LYS A 151 17.74 3.59 -0.54
CA LYS A 151 19.14 4.06 -0.43
C LYS A 151 20.08 3.25 -1.31
N LYS A 152 19.87 1.94 -1.50
CA LYS A 152 20.73 1.07 -2.32
C LYS A 152 20.69 1.42 -3.81
N VAL A 153 19.64 2.11 -4.25
CA VAL A 153 19.50 2.60 -5.63
C VAL A 153 19.65 4.13 -5.73
N GLY A 154 20.23 4.77 -4.70
CA GLY A 154 20.57 6.19 -4.71
C GLY A 154 19.40 7.13 -4.38
N ILE A 155 18.28 6.61 -3.87
CA ILE A 155 17.16 7.46 -3.42
C ILE A 155 17.28 7.66 -1.92
N THR A 156 17.48 8.91 -1.49
CA THR A 156 17.50 9.28 -0.07
C THR A 156 16.05 9.49 0.40
N VAL A 157 15.68 8.85 1.49
CA VAL A 157 14.32 8.93 2.03
C VAL A 157 14.34 9.43 3.46
N GLU A 158 13.51 10.43 3.75
CA GLU A 158 13.17 10.88 5.08
C GLU A 158 11.85 10.20 5.52
N VAL A 159 11.88 9.47 6.64
CA VAL A 159 10.69 8.87 7.23
C VAL A 159 10.10 9.84 8.24
N ARG A 160 8.86 10.30 7.99
CA ARG A 160 8.19 11.34 8.78
C ARG A 160 6.98 10.78 9.53
N ALA A 161 7.06 10.77 10.85
CA ALA A 161 5.90 10.52 11.70
C ALA A 161 4.95 11.73 11.70
N SER A 162 3.66 11.50 11.57
CA SER A 162 2.66 12.52 11.90
C SER A 162 2.41 12.55 13.41
N ALA A 163 2.07 13.72 13.96
CA ALA A 163 1.82 13.84 15.40
C ALA A 163 0.60 13.01 15.85
N ASP A 164 -0.43 12.99 15.02
CA ASP A 164 -1.68 12.29 15.24
C ASP A 164 -2.41 12.00 13.92
N PHE A 165 -3.59 11.36 14.01
CA PHE A 165 -4.42 11.08 12.84
C PHE A 165 -4.88 12.36 12.10
N PRO A 166 -5.39 13.43 12.74
CA PRO A 166 -5.74 14.67 12.06
C PRO A 166 -4.58 15.30 11.27
N ALA A 167 -3.39 15.32 11.81
CA ALA A 167 -2.20 15.85 11.14
C ALA A 167 -1.82 15.03 9.90
N TRP A 168 -1.83 13.71 10.02
CA TRP A 168 -1.61 12.80 8.90
C TRP A 168 -2.69 12.94 7.82
N ALA A 169 -3.97 12.90 8.21
CA ALA A 169 -5.11 13.04 7.31
C ALA A 169 -5.10 14.38 6.55
N LYS A 170 -4.75 15.48 7.24
CA LYS A 170 -4.58 16.79 6.61
C LYS A 170 -3.50 16.77 5.55
N ARG A 171 -2.33 16.18 5.84
CA ARG A 171 -1.21 16.09 4.91
C ARG A 171 -1.58 15.33 3.63
N LEU A 172 -2.27 14.21 3.77
CA LEU A 172 -2.77 13.44 2.63
C LEU A 172 -3.84 14.21 1.85
N ALA A 173 -4.80 14.80 2.54
CA ALA A 173 -5.90 15.54 1.94
C ALA A 173 -5.43 16.79 1.17
N THR A 174 -4.33 17.41 1.61
CA THR A 174 -3.73 18.57 0.91
C THR A 174 -2.65 18.16 -0.09
N HIS A 175 -2.43 16.85 -0.33
CA HIS A 175 -1.40 16.30 -1.20
C HIS A 175 0.04 16.77 -0.83
N ASP A 176 0.29 17.08 0.45
CA ASP A 176 1.58 17.51 0.98
C ASP A 176 2.44 16.33 1.44
N PHE A 177 2.68 15.39 0.54
CA PHE A 177 3.54 14.23 0.75
C PHE A 177 4.17 13.80 -0.57
N ASP A 178 5.24 13.02 -0.52
CA ASP A 178 5.77 12.31 -1.69
C ASP A 178 5.28 10.87 -1.69
N MET A 179 5.55 10.14 -0.62
CA MET A 179 5.04 8.78 -0.39
C MET A 179 4.36 8.72 0.98
N SER A 180 3.34 7.90 1.13
CA SER A 180 2.69 7.65 2.42
C SER A 180 2.39 6.18 2.63
N MET A 181 2.67 5.69 3.84
CA MET A 181 2.11 4.42 4.30
C MET A 181 0.63 4.64 4.59
N ASP A 182 -0.21 3.81 4.01
CA ASP A 182 -1.66 3.88 4.20
C ASP A 182 -2.28 2.48 4.13
N ALA A 183 -3.52 2.38 4.52
CA ALA A 183 -4.34 1.19 4.37
C ALA A 183 -5.67 1.56 3.72
N VAL A 184 -6.04 0.81 2.70
CA VAL A 184 -7.35 0.91 2.06
C VAL A 184 -8.14 -0.36 2.30
N PHE A 185 -9.45 -0.22 2.35
CA PHE A 185 -10.36 -1.34 2.53
C PHE A 185 -11.13 -1.54 1.22
N ASN A 186 -11.00 -2.73 0.64
CA ASN A 186 -11.69 -3.04 -0.63
C ASN A 186 -13.19 -3.23 -0.42
N TRP A 187 -13.61 -3.67 0.79
CA TRP A 187 -14.97 -4.10 1.07
C TRP A 187 -15.42 -5.22 0.11
N GLY A 188 -16.65 -5.63 0.15
CA GLY A 188 -17.13 -6.70 -0.74
C GLY A 188 -17.27 -6.29 -2.21
N ASP A 189 -17.44 -4.98 -2.48
CA ASP A 189 -17.62 -4.45 -3.83
C ASP A 189 -16.50 -3.46 -4.19
N PRO A 190 -15.81 -3.64 -5.34
CA PRO A 190 -14.75 -2.74 -5.80
C PRO A 190 -15.18 -1.28 -5.96
N ILE A 191 -16.45 -0.98 -6.16
CA ILE A 191 -16.97 0.39 -6.23
C ILE A 191 -16.64 1.14 -4.95
N ILE A 192 -16.76 0.51 -3.79
CA ILE A 192 -16.52 1.15 -2.50
C ILE A 192 -15.01 1.38 -2.26
N GLY A 193 -14.17 0.41 -2.60
CA GLY A 193 -12.72 0.46 -2.36
C GLY A 193 -11.93 0.99 -3.56
N VAL A 194 -11.95 0.27 -4.67
CA VAL A 194 -11.09 0.54 -5.84
C VAL A 194 -11.49 1.82 -6.57
N HIS A 195 -12.78 1.98 -6.88
CA HIS A 195 -13.24 3.19 -7.58
C HIS A 195 -12.97 4.46 -6.77
N ARG A 196 -13.22 4.40 -5.46
CA ARG A 196 -12.94 5.51 -4.55
C ARG A 196 -11.48 5.92 -4.59
N THR A 197 -10.57 4.94 -4.71
CA THR A 197 -9.12 5.16 -4.65
C THR A 197 -8.52 5.58 -5.99
N TYR A 198 -9.05 5.11 -7.13
CA TYR A 198 -8.37 5.27 -8.41
C TYR A 198 -9.11 6.12 -9.45
N LEU A 199 -10.42 6.40 -9.32
CA LEU A 199 -11.09 7.32 -10.24
C LEU A 199 -10.51 8.73 -10.11
N SER A 200 -10.21 9.37 -11.24
CA SER A 200 -9.67 10.74 -11.26
C SER A 200 -10.66 11.76 -10.71
N THR A 201 -11.97 11.51 -10.84
CA THR A 201 -13.04 12.33 -10.26
C THR A 201 -13.03 12.32 -8.72
N ASN A 202 -12.28 11.41 -8.10
CA ASN A 202 -12.10 11.30 -6.66
C ASN A 202 -10.79 11.93 -6.16
N ILE A 203 -10.07 12.66 -6.98
CA ILE A 203 -8.98 13.53 -6.52
C ILE A 203 -9.63 14.71 -5.77
N LYS A 204 -9.72 14.58 -4.45
CA LYS A 204 -10.41 15.52 -3.56
C LYS A 204 -9.57 15.76 -2.31
N PRO A 205 -9.68 16.93 -1.67
CA PRO A 205 -8.95 17.23 -0.43
C PRO A 205 -9.56 16.50 0.79
N ILE A 206 -9.74 15.21 0.67
CA ILE A 206 -10.34 14.34 1.69
C ILE A 206 -9.51 13.05 1.73
N VAL A 207 -9.11 12.64 2.94
CA VAL A 207 -8.42 11.35 3.16
C VAL A 207 -9.28 10.16 2.71
N TRP A 208 -8.61 9.09 2.27
CA TRP A 208 -9.25 7.88 1.72
C TRP A 208 -10.08 8.09 0.44
N THR A 209 -9.75 9.10 -0.32
CA THR A 209 -10.14 9.25 -1.72
C THR A 209 -8.93 8.95 -2.62
N ASN A 210 -8.87 9.47 -3.84
CA ASN A 210 -7.70 9.40 -4.69
C ASN A 210 -6.64 10.42 -4.23
N THR A 211 -6.10 10.24 -3.03
CA THR A 211 -5.11 11.13 -2.42
C THR A 211 -3.76 11.11 -3.15
N GLN A 212 -3.45 10.04 -3.88
CA GLN A 212 -2.26 9.89 -4.70
C GLN A 212 -2.32 10.69 -6.02
N SER A 213 -3.43 11.38 -6.31
CA SER A 213 -3.63 12.16 -7.54
C SER A 213 -3.45 11.36 -8.83
N TYR A 214 -3.78 10.06 -8.80
CA TYR A 214 -3.70 9.21 -9.98
C TYR A 214 -4.80 9.59 -10.98
N ALA A 215 -4.41 9.83 -12.23
CA ALA A 215 -5.36 10.14 -13.31
C ALA A 215 -4.97 9.36 -14.58
N ASN A 216 -5.89 8.56 -15.06
CA ASN A 216 -5.75 7.82 -16.32
C ASN A 216 -7.14 7.65 -16.94
N PRO A 217 -7.42 8.31 -18.09
CA PRO A 217 -8.73 8.25 -18.72
C PRO A 217 -9.18 6.83 -19.08
N LYS A 218 -8.24 5.93 -19.41
CA LYS A 218 -8.60 4.53 -19.71
C LYS A 218 -9.03 3.78 -18.46
N VAL A 219 -8.36 4.02 -17.32
CA VAL A 219 -8.76 3.43 -16.05
C VAL A 219 -10.11 3.99 -15.60
N ASP A 220 -10.33 5.29 -15.76
CA ASP A 220 -11.65 5.90 -15.47
C ASP A 220 -12.78 5.28 -16.30
N GLU A 221 -12.55 5.07 -17.59
CA GLU A 221 -13.51 4.41 -18.50
C GLU A 221 -13.82 2.97 -18.03
N LEU A 222 -12.77 2.18 -17.75
CA LEU A 222 -12.93 0.78 -17.33
C LEU A 222 -13.68 0.67 -16.00
N LEU A 223 -13.30 1.47 -15.00
CA LEU A 223 -13.95 1.47 -13.69
C LEU A 223 -15.40 1.94 -13.79
N ASN A 224 -15.69 3.01 -14.53
CA ASN A 224 -17.08 3.49 -14.72
C ASN A 224 -17.93 2.45 -15.44
N THR A 225 -17.40 1.77 -16.46
CA THR A 225 -18.10 0.68 -17.16
C THR A 225 -18.38 -0.47 -16.19
N ALA A 226 -17.37 -0.91 -15.42
CA ALA A 226 -17.57 -1.96 -14.42
C ALA A 226 -18.63 -1.60 -13.38
N GLY A 227 -18.69 -0.33 -12.98
CA GLY A 227 -19.68 0.17 -12.02
C GLY A 227 -21.12 0.13 -12.52
N GLY A 228 -21.33 0.18 -13.83
CA GLY A 228 -22.65 0.10 -14.46
C GLY A 228 -23.14 -1.33 -14.72
N LEU A 229 -22.29 -2.35 -14.58
CA LEU A 229 -22.64 -3.75 -14.83
C LEU A 229 -23.17 -4.44 -13.56
N THR A 230 -24.18 -5.28 -13.72
CA THR A 230 -24.74 -6.09 -12.62
C THR A 230 -24.18 -7.52 -12.61
N ASP A 231 -23.77 -8.07 -13.76
CA ASP A 231 -23.18 -9.41 -13.85
C ASP A 231 -21.75 -9.44 -13.32
N PRO A 232 -21.43 -10.23 -12.28
CA PRO A 232 -20.12 -10.26 -11.68
C PRO A 232 -19.01 -10.75 -12.63
N THR A 233 -19.32 -11.65 -13.55
CA THR A 233 -18.35 -12.21 -14.49
C THR A 233 -17.94 -11.14 -15.51
N GLN A 234 -18.91 -10.41 -16.04
CA GLN A 234 -18.63 -9.28 -16.94
C GLN A 234 -17.85 -8.18 -16.20
N ARG A 235 -18.25 -7.83 -14.99
CA ARG A 235 -17.54 -6.84 -14.16
C ARG A 235 -16.08 -7.21 -13.93
N LYS A 236 -15.80 -8.49 -13.63
CA LYS A 236 -14.44 -8.98 -13.35
C LYS A 236 -13.47 -8.68 -14.50
N ALA A 237 -13.92 -8.78 -15.75
CA ALA A 237 -13.09 -8.52 -16.94
C ALA A 237 -12.56 -7.07 -16.99
N TYR A 238 -13.25 -6.12 -16.37
CA TYR A 238 -12.85 -4.71 -16.34
C TYR A 238 -11.88 -4.39 -15.19
N TYR A 239 -11.72 -5.31 -14.23
CA TYR A 239 -10.73 -5.18 -13.14
C TYR A 239 -9.43 -5.94 -13.43
N ALA A 240 -9.34 -6.60 -14.59
CA ALA A 240 -8.20 -7.40 -15.05
C ALA A 240 -7.02 -6.55 -15.57
#